data_85c6955dccc922862e20541c3a65c8e4
#
_entry.id   85c6955dccc922862e20541c3a65c8e4
#
_cell.length_a   1.000
_cell.length_b   1.000
_cell.length_c   1.000
_cell.angle_alpha   90.00
_cell.angle_beta   90.00
_cell.angle_gamma   90.00
#
_symmetry.space_group_name_H-M   'P 1'
#
loop_
_entity.id
_entity.type
_entity.pdbx_description
1 polymer ?
#
loop_
_entity_poly.entity_id
_entity_poly.type
_entity_poly.pdbx_seq_one_letter_code
_entity_poly.pdbx_strand_id
1 'polypeptide(L)'
;MTTSAPLLCCSIFITASSCFSAVLDRLTYRWSDLNTREVAEWVGDTAHIRQGSTTTELTCKITVEPSEVAFAINSFGIPSQWTSISYKDEADLAKKQQQLRERASTHGIKMLQEGNKFIVDYNWVVNHSTKDLVDVARTIRNTARRKGYRSRRELIGAIASFAQSMEYRIPPDHRTNEEGEKILTAGAMMPLETLTNRWGDCDSKSLLFASLARSIDLVDVCFIVMDKHLFAGIHITPEQDDDSIRYKGKEWVLVELSEAWPLGRIPRDRVNAIIQGHYEVVALD
;
A
#
# COMPACT_ATOMS: atom_id res chain seq x y z
N MET A 1 -30.68 45.56 -64.13
CA MET A 1 -30.36 44.17 -63.82
C MET A 1 -29.15 44.17 -62.94
N THR A 2 -29.36 44.07 -61.65
CA THR A 2 -28.36 44.12 -60.61
C THR A 2 -28.31 42.74 -59.94
N THR A 3 -27.23 42.02 -60.19
CA THR A 3 -26.97 40.72 -59.56
C THR A 3 -26.18 40.93 -58.29
N SER A 4 -26.80 40.63 -57.13
CA SER A 4 -26.14 40.58 -55.85
C SER A 4 -25.52 39.17 -55.62
N ALA A 5 -24.25 39.13 -55.30
CA ALA A 5 -23.56 37.92 -54.84
C ALA A 5 -23.68 37.78 -53.27
N PRO A 6 -23.89 36.59 -52.70
CA PRO A 6 -23.91 36.43 -51.28
C PRO A 6 -22.48 36.32 -50.70
N LEU A 7 -22.22 37.08 -49.65
CA LEU A 7 -21.06 36.98 -48.79
C LEU A 7 -21.11 35.67 -47.98
N LEU A 8 -20.13 34.82 -48.22
CA LEU A 8 -19.87 33.62 -47.42
C LEU A 8 -19.18 34.05 -46.10
N CYS A 9 -19.92 34.00 -44.99
CA CYS A 9 -19.40 34.25 -43.67
C CYS A 9 -18.69 32.97 -43.17
N CYS A 10 -17.35 32.97 -43.26
CA CYS A 10 -16.53 31.85 -42.72
C CYS A 10 -16.39 32.00 -41.23
N SER A 11 -17.26 31.30 -40.50
CA SER A 11 -17.16 31.23 -39.01
C SER A 11 -15.98 30.32 -38.64
N ILE A 12 -14.88 30.94 -38.24
CA ILE A 12 -13.77 30.23 -37.63
C ILE A 12 -14.20 29.80 -36.21
N PHE A 13 -14.51 28.51 -36.07
CA PHE A 13 -14.63 27.89 -34.74
C PHE A 13 -13.21 27.75 -34.18
N ILE A 14 -12.82 28.68 -33.32
CA ILE A 14 -11.67 28.49 -32.43
C ILE A 14 -12.14 27.54 -31.34
N THR A 15 -11.81 26.26 -31.50
CA THR A 15 -11.88 25.31 -30.41
C THR A 15 -10.79 25.70 -29.39
N ALA A 16 -11.20 26.37 -28.33
CA ALA A 16 -10.37 26.55 -27.16
C ALA A 16 -10.08 25.17 -26.58
N SER A 17 -8.93 24.61 -26.93
CA SER A 17 -8.33 23.48 -26.20
C SER A 17 -8.01 24.02 -24.81
N SER A 18 -8.91 23.82 -23.86
CA SER A 18 -8.60 24.02 -22.46
C SER A 18 -7.56 22.97 -22.08
N CYS A 19 -6.27 23.36 -22.14
CA CYS A 19 -5.23 22.68 -21.40
C CYS A 19 -5.63 22.79 -19.91
N PHE A 20 -6.34 21.79 -19.41
CA PHE A 20 -6.38 21.56 -17.97
C PHE A 20 -4.92 21.27 -17.57
N SER A 21 -4.23 22.30 -17.06
CA SER A 21 -3.00 22.13 -16.32
C SER A 21 -3.36 21.24 -15.13
N ALA A 22 -2.94 20.00 -15.17
CA ALA A 22 -3.10 19.09 -14.03
C ALA A 22 -2.47 19.77 -12.83
N VAL A 23 -3.27 20.05 -11.80
CA VAL A 23 -2.77 20.63 -10.56
C VAL A 23 -2.07 19.50 -9.80
N LEU A 24 -0.73 19.56 -9.80
CA LEU A 24 0.08 18.60 -9.07
C LEU A 24 -0.06 18.84 -7.56
N ASP A 25 -0.49 17.82 -6.83
CA ASP A 25 -0.44 17.86 -5.38
C ASP A 25 1.00 17.71 -4.89
N ARG A 26 1.53 18.77 -4.22
CA ARG A 26 2.85 18.79 -3.63
C ARG A 26 2.75 18.51 -2.14
N LEU A 27 3.06 17.28 -1.76
CA LEU A 27 2.97 16.83 -0.39
C LEU A 27 4.36 16.86 0.27
N THR A 28 4.47 17.47 1.44
CA THR A 28 5.69 17.41 2.26
C THR A 28 5.51 16.40 3.36
N TYR A 29 6.41 15.44 3.43
CA TYR A 29 6.45 14.40 4.45
C TYR A 29 7.68 14.60 5.33
N ARG A 30 7.49 14.47 6.63
CA ARG A 30 8.55 14.44 7.64
C ARG A 30 8.29 13.24 8.54
N TRP A 31 9.30 12.42 8.73
CA TRP A 31 9.20 11.25 9.60
C TRP A 31 10.53 10.95 10.27
N SER A 32 10.46 10.22 11.39
CA SER A 32 11.62 9.74 12.13
C SER A 32 11.86 8.27 11.81
N ASP A 33 13.07 7.94 11.41
CA ASP A 33 13.46 6.55 11.21
C ASP A 33 14.00 5.96 12.50
N LEU A 34 13.31 4.94 13.01
CA LEU A 34 13.70 4.19 14.19
C LEU A 34 14.71 3.07 13.91
N ASN A 35 14.96 2.77 12.63
CA ASN A 35 15.95 1.78 12.21
C ASN A 35 17.37 2.33 12.24
N THR A 36 17.60 3.41 12.98
CA THR A 36 18.89 4.01 13.15
C THR A 36 19.80 3.10 13.95
N ARG A 37 21.00 3.00 13.44
CA ARG A 37 22.20 2.32 13.89
C ARG A 37 22.20 2.02 15.38
N GLU A 38 22.33 0.75 15.70
CA GLU A 38 22.75 0.32 17.03
C GLU A 38 24.06 1.02 17.36
N VAL A 39 24.02 1.93 18.31
CA VAL A 39 25.26 2.50 18.87
C VAL A 39 25.70 1.57 19.98
N ALA A 40 26.70 0.76 19.71
CA ALA A 40 27.39 0.03 20.76
C ALA A 40 28.10 1.04 21.66
N GLU A 41 27.60 1.25 22.87
CA GLU A 41 28.29 2.00 23.91
C GLU A 41 29.10 1.03 24.78
N TRP A 42 30.39 1.13 24.74
CA TRP A 42 31.26 0.31 25.57
C TRP A 42 31.36 0.91 26.97
N VAL A 43 30.92 0.15 27.98
CA VAL A 43 31.13 0.48 29.39
C VAL A 43 32.06 -0.56 29.97
N GLY A 44 33.35 -0.23 30.13
CA GLY A 44 34.39 -1.19 30.44
C GLY A 44 34.58 -2.23 29.31
N ASP A 45 34.66 -3.50 29.64
CA ASP A 45 34.84 -4.61 28.69
C ASP A 45 33.50 -5.15 28.16
N THR A 46 32.37 -4.53 28.50
CA THR A 46 31.04 -4.99 28.13
C THR A 46 30.40 -4.05 27.12
N ALA A 47 30.04 -4.56 25.94
CA ALA A 47 29.25 -3.84 24.96
C ALA A 47 27.79 -3.75 25.41
N HIS A 48 27.32 -2.57 25.71
CA HIS A 48 25.89 -2.28 25.88
C HIS A 48 25.34 -1.78 24.54
N ILE A 49 24.56 -2.61 23.89
CA ILE A 49 23.79 -2.20 22.72
C ILE A 49 22.65 -1.33 23.24
N ARG A 50 22.81 -0.02 23.20
CA ARG A 50 21.68 0.87 23.30
C ARG A 50 21.06 0.95 21.92
N GLN A 51 19.80 0.53 21.78
CA GLN A 51 18.97 1.02 20.68
C GLN A 51 19.07 2.54 20.72
N GLY A 52 19.82 3.08 19.75
CA GLY A 52 20.22 4.47 19.82
C GLY A 52 19.00 5.37 19.76
N SER A 53 18.88 6.24 20.72
CA SER A 53 17.88 7.31 20.77
C SER A 53 18.08 8.41 19.69
N THR A 54 18.97 8.23 18.72
CA THR A 54 19.17 9.17 17.61
C THR A 54 18.28 8.78 16.43
N THR A 55 17.01 9.13 16.53
CA THR A 55 16.11 9.09 15.37
C THR A 55 16.63 10.04 14.30
N THR A 56 16.93 9.49 13.11
CA THR A 56 17.25 10.32 11.96
C THR A 56 15.95 10.87 11.37
N GLU A 57 15.81 12.18 11.39
CA GLU A 57 14.69 12.83 10.73
C GLU A 57 14.89 12.88 9.22
N LEU A 58 13.91 12.37 8.49
CA LEU A 58 13.85 12.38 7.04
C LEU A 58 12.72 13.32 6.58
N THR A 59 13.00 14.12 5.56
CA THR A 59 12.01 15.02 4.97
C THR A 59 12.12 15.00 3.46
N CYS A 60 10.99 14.76 2.78
CA CYS A 60 10.94 14.83 1.33
C CYS A 60 9.68 15.54 0.84
N LYS A 61 9.74 15.99 -0.41
CA LYS A 61 8.56 16.47 -1.14
C LYS A 61 8.21 15.43 -2.19
N ILE A 62 6.96 15.01 -2.17
CA ILE A 62 6.38 14.07 -3.12
C ILE A 62 5.33 14.80 -3.94
N THR A 63 5.32 14.56 -5.22
CA THR A 63 4.33 15.08 -6.15
C THR A 63 3.51 13.93 -6.68
N VAL A 64 2.20 14.04 -6.62
CA VAL A 64 1.25 13.06 -7.16
C VAL A 64 0.24 13.78 -8.05
N GLU A 65 -0.22 13.09 -9.08
CA GLU A 65 -1.29 13.56 -9.96
C GLU A 65 -2.65 13.22 -9.32
N PRO A 66 -3.53 14.19 -9.05
CA PRO A 66 -4.85 13.91 -8.50
C PRO A 66 -5.67 12.93 -9.34
N SER A 67 -5.50 12.96 -10.66
CA SER A 67 -6.15 12.01 -11.57
C SER A 67 -5.67 10.56 -11.38
N GLU A 68 -4.39 10.34 -11.05
CA GLU A 68 -3.86 9.00 -10.73
C GLU A 68 -4.43 8.49 -9.41
N VAL A 69 -4.54 9.37 -8.41
CA VAL A 69 -5.16 9.03 -7.13
C VAL A 69 -6.63 8.66 -7.33
N ALA A 70 -7.39 9.48 -8.05
CA ALA A 70 -8.80 9.21 -8.36
C ALA A 70 -8.96 7.90 -9.14
N PHE A 71 -8.08 7.65 -10.13
CA PHE A 71 -8.08 6.40 -10.90
C PHE A 71 -7.80 5.19 -10.00
N ALA A 72 -6.79 5.26 -9.13
CA ALA A 72 -6.48 4.18 -8.19
C ALA A 72 -7.66 3.88 -7.27
N ILE A 73 -8.27 4.92 -6.69
CA ILE A 73 -9.44 4.78 -5.83
C ILE A 73 -10.60 4.12 -6.61
N ASN A 74 -10.93 4.62 -7.80
CA ASN A 74 -12.09 4.16 -8.57
C ASN A 74 -11.90 2.76 -9.18
N SER A 75 -10.65 2.30 -9.36
CA SER A 75 -10.35 0.95 -9.84
C SER A 75 -10.53 -0.14 -8.78
N PHE A 76 -10.55 0.23 -7.48
CA PHE A 76 -10.58 -0.71 -6.37
C PHE A 76 -11.95 -0.80 -5.71
N GLY A 77 -12.34 -2.02 -5.35
CA GLY A 77 -13.62 -2.30 -4.69
C GLY A 77 -14.75 -2.59 -5.67
N ILE A 78 -15.84 -3.15 -5.16
CA ILE A 78 -17.00 -3.55 -5.96
C ILE A 78 -18.28 -2.87 -5.48
N PRO A 79 -19.22 -2.53 -6.39
CA PRO A 79 -20.53 -2.06 -5.98
C PRO A 79 -21.21 -3.03 -5.01
N SER A 80 -21.66 -2.53 -3.87
CA SER A 80 -22.27 -3.37 -2.82
C SER A 80 -23.50 -4.14 -3.32
N GLN A 81 -24.20 -3.60 -4.32
CA GLN A 81 -25.32 -4.28 -4.95
C GLN A 81 -24.93 -5.62 -5.63
N TRP A 82 -23.67 -5.81 -6.02
CA TRP A 82 -23.21 -7.09 -6.60
C TRP A 82 -23.22 -8.23 -5.60
N THR A 83 -23.10 -7.93 -4.31
CA THR A 83 -23.08 -8.95 -3.25
C THR A 83 -24.44 -9.57 -2.98
N SER A 84 -25.51 -8.98 -3.53
CA SER A 84 -26.89 -9.51 -3.41
C SER A 84 -27.22 -10.34 -4.64
N ILE A 85 -27.26 -11.68 -4.46
CA ILE A 85 -27.49 -12.64 -5.55
C ILE A 85 -28.94 -13.19 -5.44
N SER A 86 -29.77 -12.92 -6.44
CA SER A 86 -31.04 -13.61 -6.62
C SER A 86 -30.84 -14.84 -7.49
N TYR A 87 -31.30 -16.01 -7.06
CA TYR A 87 -31.10 -17.28 -7.76
C TYR A 87 -32.37 -18.13 -7.77
N LYS A 88 -32.47 -19.05 -8.73
CA LYS A 88 -33.62 -19.95 -8.92
C LYS A 88 -33.41 -21.29 -8.25
N ASP A 89 -32.20 -21.81 -8.30
CA ASP A 89 -31.78 -23.12 -7.77
C ASP A 89 -30.28 -23.09 -7.41
N GLU A 90 -29.78 -24.16 -6.82
CA GLU A 90 -28.36 -24.27 -6.40
C GLU A 90 -27.39 -24.16 -7.58
N ALA A 91 -27.74 -24.66 -8.76
CA ALA A 91 -26.87 -24.57 -9.93
C ALA A 91 -26.77 -23.13 -10.45
N ASP A 92 -27.88 -22.38 -10.46
CA ASP A 92 -27.89 -20.95 -10.79
C ASP A 92 -27.11 -20.13 -9.74
N LEU A 93 -27.25 -20.47 -8.44
CA LEU A 93 -26.45 -19.87 -7.38
C LEU A 93 -24.95 -20.05 -7.60
N ALA A 94 -24.51 -21.30 -7.81
CA ALA A 94 -23.11 -21.63 -8.03
C ALA A 94 -22.53 -20.88 -9.24
N LYS A 95 -23.28 -20.81 -10.34
CA LYS A 95 -22.91 -20.08 -11.54
C LYS A 95 -22.76 -18.58 -11.26
N LYS A 96 -23.71 -17.97 -10.57
CA LYS A 96 -23.70 -16.54 -10.24
C LYS A 96 -22.60 -16.20 -9.25
N GLN A 97 -22.34 -17.05 -8.28
CA GLN A 97 -21.20 -16.89 -7.37
C GLN A 97 -19.86 -16.96 -8.12
N GLN A 98 -19.71 -17.87 -9.08
CA GLN A 98 -18.51 -17.93 -9.90
C GLN A 98 -18.33 -16.67 -10.73
N GLN A 99 -19.37 -16.17 -11.37
CA GLN A 99 -19.34 -14.89 -12.11
C GLN A 99 -18.99 -13.71 -11.21
N LEU A 100 -19.53 -13.69 -9.98
CA LEU A 100 -19.21 -12.65 -9.01
C LEU A 100 -17.74 -12.73 -8.56
N ARG A 101 -17.19 -13.93 -8.31
CA ARG A 101 -15.76 -14.10 -7.99
C ARG A 101 -14.86 -13.54 -9.09
N GLU A 102 -15.12 -13.93 -10.33
CA GLU A 102 -14.35 -13.46 -11.50
C GLU A 102 -14.43 -11.95 -11.63
N ARG A 103 -15.63 -11.39 -11.50
CA ARG A 103 -15.84 -9.95 -11.60
C ARG A 103 -15.24 -9.17 -10.43
N ALA A 104 -15.31 -9.67 -9.20
CA ALA A 104 -14.73 -9.04 -8.02
C ALA A 104 -13.20 -9.05 -8.09
N SER A 105 -12.60 -10.14 -8.58
CA SER A 105 -11.14 -10.25 -8.70
C SER A 105 -10.53 -9.20 -9.63
N THR A 106 -11.25 -8.73 -10.63
CA THR A 106 -10.77 -7.65 -11.51
C THR A 106 -10.75 -6.27 -10.83
N HIS A 107 -11.29 -6.15 -9.62
CA HIS A 107 -11.37 -4.93 -8.82
C HIS A 107 -10.65 -5.08 -7.46
N GLY A 108 -9.75 -6.03 -7.34
CA GLY A 108 -8.94 -6.22 -6.13
C GLY A 108 -9.69 -6.80 -4.94
N ILE A 109 -10.84 -7.45 -5.15
CA ILE A 109 -11.64 -8.09 -4.11
C ILE A 109 -11.76 -9.59 -4.39
N LYS A 110 -11.43 -10.41 -3.39
CA LYS A 110 -11.62 -11.86 -3.42
C LYS A 110 -12.87 -12.26 -2.64
N MET A 111 -13.72 -13.06 -3.26
CA MET A 111 -14.83 -13.72 -2.58
C MET A 111 -14.37 -15.12 -2.14
N LEU A 112 -14.40 -15.41 -0.85
CA LEU A 112 -14.01 -16.72 -0.31
C LEU A 112 -15.02 -17.81 -0.74
N GLN A 113 -14.56 -19.06 -0.73
CA GLN A 113 -15.35 -20.18 -1.25
C GLN A 113 -16.68 -20.40 -0.51
N GLU A 114 -16.72 -20.07 0.77
CA GLU A 114 -17.94 -20.12 1.61
C GLU A 114 -19.02 -19.11 1.17
N GLY A 115 -18.70 -18.26 0.20
CA GLY A 115 -19.67 -17.44 -0.53
C GLY A 115 -20.14 -16.16 0.15
N ASN A 116 -19.81 -15.96 1.43
CA ASN A 116 -20.36 -14.85 2.22
C ASN A 116 -19.32 -13.82 2.66
N LYS A 117 -18.04 -14.07 2.40
CA LYS A 117 -16.96 -13.18 2.85
C LYS A 117 -16.16 -12.66 1.67
N PHE A 118 -15.99 -11.34 1.65
CA PHE A 118 -15.13 -10.64 0.72
C PHE A 118 -13.90 -10.13 1.46
N ILE A 119 -12.74 -10.31 0.86
CA ILE A 119 -11.45 -9.87 1.39
C ILE A 119 -10.67 -9.13 0.30
N VAL A 120 -9.67 -8.38 0.71
CA VAL A 120 -8.74 -7.69 -0.20
C VAL A 120 -7.88 -8.70 -0.96
N ASP A 121 -7.72 -8.52 -2.26
CA ASP A 121 -6.69 -9.18 -3.03
C ASP A 121 -5.37 -8.38 -2.94
N TYR A 122 -4.54 -8.72 -1.97
CA TYR A 122 -3.28 -8.02 -1.73
C TYR A 122 -2.34 -8.04 -2.95
N ASN A 123 -2.30 -9.17 -3.69
CA ASN A 123 -1.51 -9.26 -4.93
C ASN A 123 -2.00 -8.28 -5.98
N TRP A 124 -3.29 -8.23 -6.19
CA TRP A 124 -3.89 -7.31 -7.14
C TRP A 124 -3.56 -5.85 -6.78
N VAL A 125 -3.78 -5.46 -5.52
CA VAL A 125 -3.52 -4.08 -5.05
C VAL A 125 -2.06 -3.70 -5.24
N VAL A 126 -1.12 -4.54 -4.80
CA VAL A 126 0.31 -4.25 -4.92
C VAL A 126 0.72 -4.15 -6.39
N ASN A 127 0.32 -5.11 -7.23
CA ASN A 127 0.69 -5.13 -8.65
C ASN A 127 0.11 -3.94 -9.43
N HIS A 128 -1.09 -3.47 -9.06
CA HIS A 128 -1.70 -2.28 -9.69
C HIS A 128 -1.11 -0.95 -9.21
N SER A 129 -0.42 -0.95 -8.08
CA SER A 129 0.11 0.27 -7.46
C SER A 129 1.61 0.50 -7.69
N THR A 130 2.37 -0.54 -8.00
CA THR A 130 3.85 -0.45 -8.09
C THR A 130 4.33 0.59 -9.08
N LYS A 131 3.73 0.64 -10.28
CA LYS A 131 4.14 1.58 -11.35
C LYS A 131 3.95 3.05 -10.95
N ASP A 132 2.87 3.34 -10.23
CA ASP A 132 2.47 4.71 -9.85
C ASP A 132 3.29 5.22 -8.66
N LEU A 133 3.98 4.33 -7.94
CA LEU A 133 4.80 4.65 -6.76
C LEU A 133 6.31 4.68 -7.02
N VAL A 134 6.77 4.46 -8.24
CA VAL A 134 8.20 4.43 -8.59
C VAL A 134 8.91 5.72 -8.18
N ASP A 135 8.36 6.87 -8.52
CA ASP A 135 8.99 8.16 -8.23
C ASP A 135 8.89 8.53 -6.75
N VAL A 136 7.83 8.11 -6.08
CA VAL A 136 7.67 8.22 -4.62
C VAL A 136 8.77 7.42 -3.91
N ALA A 137 8.91 6.15 -4.25
CA ALA A 137 9.92 5.26 -3.65
C ALA A 137 11.36 5.74 -3.92
N ARG A 138 11.64 6.20 -5.15
CA ARG A 138 12.92 6.81 -5.50
C ARG A 138 13.21 8.07 -4.68
N THR A 139 12.20 8.91 -4.45
CA THR A 139 12.33 10.13 -3.65
C THR A 139 12.66 9.81 -2.20
N ILE A 140 11.97 8.84 -1.59
CA ILE A 140 12.25 8.36 -0.23
C ILE A 140 13.67 7.79 -0.15
N ARG A 141 14.03 6.86 -1.06
CA ARG A 141 15.36 6.25 -1.14
C ARG A 141 16.47 7.30 -1.29
N ASN A 142 16.30 8.27 -2.17
CA ASN A 142 17.30 9.31 -2.40
C ASN A 142 17.42 10.25 -1.19
N THR A 143 16.33 10.50 -0.47
CA THR A 143 16.34 11.25 0.78
C THR A 143 17.13 10.51 1.85
N ALA A 144 16.89 9.21 2.03
CA ALA A 144 17.65 8.38 2.96
C ALA A 144 19.15 8.34 2.58
N ARG A 145 19.49 8.17 1.30
CA ARG A 145 20.89 8.19 0.82
C ARG A 145 21.60 9.52 1.12
N ARG A 146 20.93 10.66 0.99
CA ARG A 146 21.51 11.97 1.37
C ARG A 146 21.78 12.07 2.87
N LYS A 147 21.07 11.33 3.70
CA LYS A 147 21.30 11.23 5.14
C LYS A 147 22.32 10.14 5.54
N GLY A 148 22.98 9.53 4.56
CA GLY A 148 24.07 8.58 4.80
C GLY A 148 23.66 7.11 4.78
N TYR A 149 22.40 6.76 4.51
CA TYR A 149 21.93 5.38 4.38
C TYR A 149 22.58 4.72 3.16
N ARG A 150 23.16 3.53 3.32
CA ARG A 150 23.90 2.83 2.25
C ARG A 150 23.45 1.40 2.06
N SER A 151 23.22 0.68 3.14
CA SER A 151 22.83 -0.73 3.07
C SER A 151 21.40 -0.90 2.58
N ARG A 152 21.11 -2.08 2.02
CA ARG A 152 19.76 -2.46 1.61
C ARG A 152 18.79 -2.39 2.79
N ARG A 153 19.20 -2.90 3.96
CA ARG A 153 18.40 -2.89 5.18
C ARG A 153 18.05 -1.47 5.64
N GLU A 154 19.02 -0.56 5.66
CA GLU A 154 18.76 0.85 6.00
C GLU A 154 17.74 1.49 5.05
N LEU A 155 17.85 1.23 3.73
CA LEU A 155 16.93 1.78 2.74
C LEU A 155 15.51 1.20 2.88
N ILE A 156 15.40 -0.10 3.20
CA ILE A 156 14.11 -0.72 3.52
C ILE A 156 13.53 -0.09 4.79
N GLY A 157 14.34 0.09 5.83
CA GLY A 157 13.95 0.74 7.07
C GLY A 157 13.40 2.15 6.86
N ALA A 158 14.02 2.93 5.98
CA ALA A 158 13.53 4.26 5.63
C ALA A 158 12.14 4.24 4.97
N ILE A 159 11.85 3.23 4.14
CA ILE A 159 10.51 3.05 3.54
C ILE A 159 9.51 2.53 4.58
N ALA A 160 9.93 1.60 5.44
CA ALA A 160 9.07 1.07 6.51
C ALA A 160 8.67 2.20 7.48
N SER A 161 9.63 2.97 7.98
CA SER A 161 9.38 4.10 8.87
C SER A 161 8.53 5.20 8.21
N PHE A 162 8.64 5.39 6.90
CA PHE A 162 7.76 6.27 6.16
C PHE A 162 6.29 5.77 6.23
N ALA A 163 6.02 4.50 5.94
CA ALA A 163 4.69 3.93 6.05
C ALA A 163 4.17 3.94 7.50
N GLN A 164 5.05 3.64 8.48
CA GLN A 164 4.73 3.71 9.92
C GLN A 164 4.32 5.12 10.37
N SER A 165 4.87 6.17 9.75
CA SER A 165 4.59 7.57 10.09
C SER A 165 3.17 8.04 9.75
N MET A 166 2.44 7.27 8.93
CA MET A 166 1.03 7.54 8.64
C MET A 166 0.20 7.35 9.90
N GLU A 167 -0.84 8.18 10.12
CA GLU A 167 -1.76 8.03 11.23
C GLU A 167 -2.44 6.65 11.15
N TYR A 168 -2.57 5.95 12.30
CA TYR A 168 -3.34 4.71 12.33
C TYR A 168 -4.84 5.01 12.42
N ARG A 169 -5.57 4.58 11.41
CA ARG A 169 -7.03 4.70 11.33
C ARG A 169 -7.59 3.56 10.51
N ILE A 170 -8.65 2.95 10.98
CA ILE A 170 -9.33 1.85 10.29
C ILE A 170 -10.24 2.42 9.20
N PRO A 171 -10.02 2.08 7.93
CA PRO A 171 -10.93 2.45 6.86
C PRO A 171 -12.28 1.76 7.03
N PRO A 172 -13.38 2.38 6.58
CA PRO A 172 -14.67 1.69 6.56
C PRO A 172 -14.67 0.56 5.51
N ASP A 173 -15.43 -0.49 5.75
CA ASP A 173 -15.61 -1.60 4.77
C ASP A 173 -16.19 -1.14 3.43
N HIS A 174 -16.79 0.04 3.41
CA HIS A 174 -17.44 0.61 2.25
C HIS A 174 -17.14 2.11 2.14
N ARG A 175 -17.05 2.57 0.91
CA ARG A 175 -17.04 4.01 0.59
C ARG A 175 -18.21 4.35 -0.35
N THR A 176 -18.51 5.63 -0.50
CA THR A 176 -19.45 6.12 -1.53
C THR A 176 -18.64 6.73 -2.66
N ASN A 177 -18.92 6.34 -3.91
CA ASN A 177 -18.30 6.95 -5.08
C ASN A 177 -18.98 8.28 -5.47
N GLU A 178 -18.49 8.93 -6.53
CA GLU A 178 -19.03 10.22 -7.00
C GLU A 178 -20.46 10.11 -7.51
N GLU A 179 -20.86 8.94 -8.00
CA GLU A 179 -22.23 8.64 -8.45
C GLU A 179 -23.18 8.30 -7.29
N GLY A 180 -22.71 8.32 -6.04
CA GLY A 180 -23.50 8.00 -4.85
C GLY A 180 -23.65 6.50 -4.60
N GLU A 181 -22.97 5.63 -5.35
CA GLU A 181 -23.01 4.18 -5.13
C GLU A 181 -22.13 3.76 -3.96
N LYS A 182 -22.62 2.79 -3.19
CA LYS A 182 -21.88 2.16 -2.09
C LYS A 182 -20.92 1.10 -2.64
N ILE A 183 -19.62 1.32 -2.46
CA ILE A 183 -18.54 0.44 -2.92
C ILE A 183 -17.98 -0.32 -1.74
N LEU A 184 -17.94 -1.65 -1.81
CA LEU A 184 -17.31 -2.54 -0.83
C LEU A 184 -15.79 -2.54 -1.09
N THR A 185 -15.01 -2.12 -0.10
CA THR A 185 -13.53 -2.07 -0.12
C THR A 185 -12.88 -3.08 0.84
N ALA A 186 -13.70 -3.82 1.58
CA ALA A 186 -13.25 -4.77 2.60
C ALA A 186 -12.27 -4.17 3.62
N GLY A 187 -12.43 -2.88 3.95
CA GLY A 187 -11.66 -2.19 4.99
C GLY A 187 -10.23 -1.79 4.59
N ALA A 188 -9.88 -1.75 3.31
CA ALA A 188 -8.56 -1.31 2.87
C ALA A 188 -8.62 -0.13 1.91
N MET A 189 -7.50 0.56 1.78
CA MET A 189 -7.29 1.66 0.83
C MET A 189 -6.18 1.32 -0.17
N MET A 190 -6.26 1.92 -1.35
CA MET A 190 -5.16 1.87 -2.33
C MET A 190 -3.92 2.60 -1.80
N PRO A 191 -2.70 2.16 -2.15
CA PRO A 191 -1.46 2.79 -1.71
C PRO A 191 -1.36 4.29 -1.99
N LEU A 192 -1.79 4.79 -3.17
CA LEU A 192 -1.84 6.22 -3.45
C LEU A 192 -2.85 6.96 -2.57
N GLU A 193 -3.98 6.34 -2.26
CA GLU A 193 -4.97 6.88 -1.35
C GLU A 193 -4.43 6.98 0.09
N THR A 194 -3.79 5.92 0.59
CA THR A 194 -3.10 5.91 1.89
C THR A 194 -2.03 7.00 1.96
N LEU A 195 -1.23 7.11 0.89
CA LEU A 195 -0.19 8.13 0.77
C LEU A 195 -0.77 9.54 0.90
N THR A 196 -1.76 9.89 0.08
CA THR A 196 -2.31 11.25 0.03
C THR A 196 -3.11 11.62 1.27
N ASN A 197 -3.84 10.67 1.83
CA ASN A 197 -4.61 10.85 3.07
C ASN A 197 -3.72 10.86 4.32
N ARG A 198 -2.51 10.28 4.26
CA ARG A 198 -1.55 10.14 5.37
C ARG A 198 -2.08 9.33 6.56
N TRP A 199 -2.98 8.41 6.31
CA TRP A 199 -3.49 7.49 7.31
C TRP A 199 -3.86 6.15 6.69
N GLY A 200 -3.97 5.13 7.52
CA GLY A 200 -4.40 3.78 7.16
C GLY A 200 -4.27 2.84 8.35
N ASP A 201 -4.86 1.68 8.20
CA ASP A 201 -4.71 0.57 9.15
C ASP A 201 -3.52 -0.33 8.81
N CYS A 202 -3.42 -1.48 9.46
CA CYS A 202 -2.34 -2.45 9.20
C CYS A 202 -2.31 -2.89 7.74
N ASP A 203 -3.47 -3.13 7.12
CA ASP A 203 -3.58 -3.57 5.72
C ASP A 203 -3.13 -2.46 4.76
N SER A 204 -3.70 -1.27 4.89
CA SER A 204 -3.42 -0.13 4.01
C SER A 204 -1.97 0.32 4.08
N LYS A 205 -1.37 0.36 5.29
CA LYS A 205 0.04 0.70 5.49
C LYS A 205 0.99 -0.38 4.94
N SER A 206 0.63 -1.66 5.10
CA SER A 206 1.40 -2.80 4.57
C SER A 206 1.36 -2.82 3.05
N LEU A 207 0.21 -2.54 2.44
CA LEU A 207 0.06 -2.41 1.00
C LEU A 207 0.91 -1.24 0.45
N LEU A 208 0.90 -0.09 1.13
CA LEU A 208 1.76 1.05 0.75
C LEU A 208 3.25 0.68 0.82
N PHE A 209 3.69 0.08 1.93
CA PHE A 209 5.07 -0.36 2.09
C PHE A 209 5.50 -1.35 1.01
N ALA A 210 4.72 -2.41 0.79
CA ALA A 210 5.04 -3.44 -0.20
C ALA A 210 5.10 -2.87 -1.61
N SER A 211 4.16 -2.00 -1.98
CA SER A 211 4.14 -1.34 -3.29
C SER A 211 5.34 -0.42 -3.50
N LEU A 212 5.73 0.36 -2.48
CA LEU A 212 6.93 1.20 -2.51
C LEU A 212 8.21 0.36 -2.64
N ALA A 213 8.35 -0.70 -1.86
CA ALA A 213 9.53 -1.56 -1.87
C ALA A 213 9.69 -2.28 -3.22
N ARG A 214 8.61 -2.81 -3.78
CA ARG A 214 8.59 -3.50 -5.06
C ARG A 214 8.75 -2.56 -6.26
N SER A 215 8.24 -1.34 -6.18
CA SER A 215 8.31 -0.37 -7.30
C SER A 215 9.73 -0.02 -7.74
N ILE A 216 10.72 -0.26 -6.90
CA ILE A 216 12.16 -0.02 -7.17
C ILE A 216 13.01 -1.29 -7.00
N ASP A 217 12.40 -2.46 -7.02
CA ASP A 217 13.04 -3.78 -6.85
C ASP A 217 13.96 -3.83 -5.62
N LEU A 218 13.52 -3.22 -4.51
CA LEU A 218 14.36 -3.08 -3.32
C LEU A 218 14.42 -4.40 -2.54
N VAL A 219 13.29 -5.10 -2.39
CA VAL A 219 13.18 -6.34 -1.63
C VAL A 219 11.93 -7.13 -2.02
N ASP A 220 12.01 -8.47 -1.95
CA ASP A 220 10.81 -9.32 -2.01
C ASP A 220 10.02 -9.15 -0.72
N VAL A 221 8.70 -9.03 -0.87
CA VAL A 221 7.76 -8.84 0.24
C VAL A 221 6.71 -9.95 0.21
N CYS A 222 6.31 -10.43 1.36
CA CYS A 222 5.09 -11.22 1.58
C CYS A 222 4.26 -10.58 2.69
N PHE A 223 3.02 -11.05 2.86
CA PHE A 223 2.20 -10.66 4.00
C PHE A 223 2.01 -11.83 4.95
N ILE A 224 2.02 -11.53 6.24
CA ILE A 224 1.75 -12.47 7.32
C ILE A 224 0.43 -12.04 7.96
N VAL A 225 -0.62 -12.78 7.60
CA VAL A 225 -2.00 -12.53 8.04
C VAL A 225 -2.26 -13.25 9.34
N MET A 226 -2.71 -12.54 10.34
CA MET A 226 -3.12 -13.05 11.64
C MET A 226 -4.57 -12.67 11.94
N ASP A 227 -5.12 -13.14 13.06
CA ASP A 227 -6.42 -12.64 13.50
C ASP A 227 -6.34 -11.13 13.77
N LYS A 228 -7.11 -10.37 12.99
CA LYS A 228 -7.22 -8.90 13.06
C LYS A 228 -5.91 -8.13 12.94
N HIS A 229 -4.89 -8.72 12.28
CA HIS A 229 -3.64 -8.02 12.07
C HIS A 229 -2.89 -8.50 10.83
N LEU A 230 -2.11 -7.61 10.23
CA LEU A 230 -1.27 -7.88 9.08
C LEU A 230 0.14 -7.32 9.32
N PHE A 231 1.14 -8.17 9.17
CA PHE A 231 2.55 -7.78 9.06
C PHE A 231 3.03 -7.88 7.62
N ALA A 232 4.07 -7.13 7.27
CA ALA A 232 4.88 -7.47 6.11
C ALA A 232 6.04 -8.41 6.53
N GLY A 233 6.43 -9.30 5.64
CA GLY A 233 7.67 -10.07 5.71
C GLY A 233 8.58 -9.67 4.56
N ILE A 234 9.85 -9.46 4.81
CA ILE A 234 10.86 -9.09 3.80
C ILE A 234 11.94 -10.16 3.69
N HIS A 235 12.31 -10.52 2.47
CA HIS A 235 13.36 -11.49 2.22
C HIS A 235 14.74 -10.83 2.26
N ILE A 236 15.32 -10.79 3.46
CA ILE A 236 16.71 -10.38 3.72
C ILE A 236 17.34 -11.37 4.71
N THR A 237 18.67 -11.32 4.82
CA THR A 237 19.37 -12.09 5.87
C THR A 237 18.98 -11.55 7.23
N PRO A 238 18.40 -12.37 8.13
CA PRO A 238 18.09 -11.93 9.49
C PRO A 238 19.36 -11.54 10.27
N GLU A 239 19.24 -10.54 11.11
CA GLU A 239 20.21 -10.25 12.17
C GLU A 239 19.87 -11.06 13.41
N GLN A 240 20.82 -11.11 14.38
CA GLN A 240 20.74 -12.02 15.53
C GLN A 240 19.42 -11.94 16.31
N ASP A 241 18.86 -10.76 16.39
CA ASP A 241 17.68 -10.50 17.21
C ASP A 241 16.39 -10.27 16.38
N ASP A 242 16.41 -10.55 15.09
CA ASP A 242 15.22 -10.35 14.24
C ASP A 242 14.16 -11.41 14.52
N ASP A 243 12.94 -10.95 14.69
CA ASP A 243 11.75 -11.79 14.55
C ASP A 243 11.59 -12.14 13.07
N SER A 244 11.60 -13.42 12.75
CA SER A 244 11.49 -13.91 11.38
C SER A 244 10.65 -15.19 11.31
N ILE A 245 10.18 -15.50 10.10
CA ILE A 245 9.54 -16.78 9.78
C ILE A 245 10.25 -17.47 8.64
N ARG A 246 10.15 -18.81 8.59
CA ARG A 246 10.63 -19.59 7.46
C ARG A 246 9.46 -20.00 6.58
N TYR A 247 9.47 -19.57 5.32
CA TYR A 247 8.43 -19.90 4.36
C TYR A 247 9.01 -20.22 2.98
N LYS A 248 8.61 -21.34 2.39
CA LYS A 248 9.11 -21.85 1.09
C LYS A 248 10.66 -21.88 1.01
N GLY A 249 11.31 -22.29 2.11
CA GLY A 249 12.77 -22.40 2.18
C GLY A 249 13.54 -21.08 2.33
N LYS A 250 12.86 -19.94 2.40
CA LYS A 250 13.44 -18.62 2.60
C LYS A 250 13.14 -18.11 4.02
N GLU A 251 14.03 -17.30 4.56
CA GLU A 251 13.81 -16.53 5.79
C GLU A 251 13.18 -15.19 5.44
N TRP A 252 12.16 -14.82 6.22
CA TRP A 252 11.41 -13.58 6.04
C TRP A 252 11.42 -12.80 7.35
N VAL A 253 12.15 -11.70 7.37
CA VAL A 253 12.22 -10.79 8.52
C VAL A 253 10.90 -10.03 8.63
N LEU A 254 10.32 -9.99 9.82
CA LEU A 254 9.01 -9.37 10.06
C LEU A 254 9.12 -7.84 10.14
N VAL A 255 8.09 -7.17 9.64
CA VAL A 255 7.99 -5.71 9.64
C VAL A 255 6.61 -5.32 10.13
N GLU A 256 6.55 -4.73 11.33
CA GLU A 256 5.35 -4.08 11.85
C GLU A 256 5.17 -2.72 11.18
N LEU A 257 3.97 -2.42 10.69
CA LEU A 257 3.69 -1.18 9.97
C LEU A 257 2.58 -0.33 10.58
N SER A 258 1.78 -0.90 11.49
CA SER A 258 0.73 -0.15 12.18
C SER A 258 1.28 0.87 13.17
N GLU A 259 2.42 0.55 13.77
CA GLU A 259 3.13 1.36 14.76
C GLU A 259 4.61 1.49 14.39
N ALA A 260 5.32 2.37 15.12
CA ALA A 260 6.74 2.62 14.92
C ALA A 260 7.59 1.54 15.60
N TRP A 261 7.97 0.51 14.85
CA TRP A 261 8.86 -0.57 15.25
C TRP A 261 10.08 -0.67 14.34
N PRO A 262 11.27 -1.02 14.86
CA PRO A 262 12.43 -1.35 14.01
C PRO A 262 12.15 -2.57 13.13
N LEU A 263 12.87 -2.69 12.01
CA LEU A 263 12.84 -3.91 11.20
C LEU A 263 13.24 -5.12 12.05
N GLY A 264 12.55 -6.23 11.84
CA GLY A 264 12.80 -7.45 12.58
C GLY A 264 12.27 -7.42 14.02
N ARG A 265 11.41 -6.46 14.35
CA ARG A 265 10.79 -6.39 15.68
C ARG A 265 9.28 -6.24 15.55
N ILE A 266 8.57 -7.05 16.30
CA ILE A 266 7.12 -7.00 16.44
C ILE A 266 6.71 -7.05 17.91
N PRO A 267 5.47 -6.65 18.25
CA PRO A 267 4.96 -6.75 19.62
C PRO A 267 5.04 -8.18 20.18
N ARG A 268 5.42 -8.34 21.45
CA ARG A 268 5.67 -9.65 22.07
C ARG A 268 4.45 -10.58 22.09
N ASP A 269 3.27 -10.03 22.25
CA ASP A 269 2.01 -10.79 22.17
C ASP A 269 1.82 -11.43 20.80
N ARG A 270 2.29 -10.80 19.72
CA ARG A 270 2.27 -11.31 18.36
C ARG A 270 3.35 -12.36 18.10
N VAL A 271 4.54 -12.21 18.69
CA VAL A 271 5.62 -13.22 18.60
C VAL A 271 5.10 -14.59 19.05
N ASN A 272 4.36 -14.66 20.16
CA ASN A 272 3.80 -15.92 20.66
C ASN A 272 2.84 -16.57 19.66
N ALA A 273 2.00 -15.82 18.99
CA ALA A 273 1.10 -16.33 17.97
C ALA A 273 1.87 -16.84 16.73
N ILE A 274 2.95 -16.15 16.33
CA ILE A 274 3.85 -16.61 15.26
C ILE A 274 4.50 -17.95 15.64
N ILE A 275 5.04 -18.08 16.87
CA ILE A 275 5.67 -19.34 17.35
C ILE A 275 4.66 -20.48 17.35
N GLN A 276 3.39 -20.20 17.66
CA GLN A 276 2.31 -21.19 17.67
C GLN A 276 1.77 -21.51 16.26
N GLY A 277 2.26 -20.83 15.22
CA GLY A 277 1.81 -21.03 13.83
C GLY A 277 0.43 -20.45 13.54
N HIS A 278 -0.07 -19.52 14.34
CA HIS A 278 -1.37 -18.87 14.15
C HIS A 278 -1.29 -17.72 13.13
N TYR A 279 -0.87 -18.03 11.92
CA TYR A 279 -0.76 -17.07 10.83
C TYR A 279 -0.85 -17.77 9.47
N GLU A 280 -1.16 -17.01 8.44
CA GLU A 280 -1.13 -17.40 7.04
C GLU A 280 -0.13 -16.51 6.30
N VAL A 281 0.61 -17.08 5.33
CA VAL A 281 1.53 -16.32 4.49
C VAL A 281 0.92 -16.10 3.11
N VAL A 282 0.74 -14.85 2.74
CA VAL A 282 0.35 -14.44 1.39
C VAL A 282 1.59 -13.98 0.65
N ALA A 283 2.10 -14.82 -0.24
CA ALA A 283 3.20 -14.46 -1.12
C ALA A 283 2.72 -13.42 -2.15
N LEU A 284 3.57 -12.46 -2.47
CA LEU A 284 3.36 -11.53 -3.57
C LEU A 284 4.10 -12.05 -4.81
N ASP A 285 3.37 -12.26 -5.89
CA ASP A 285 3.88 -12.76 -7.17
C ASP A 285 4.47 -11.64 -8.04
#